data_410ec51eee11426ceaa3472747f25db6
#
_entry.id   410ec51eee11426ceaa3472747f25db6
#
_cell.length_a   1.000
_cell.length_b   1.000
_cell.length_c   1.000
_cell.angle_alpha   90.00
_cell.angle_beta   90.00
_cell.angle_gamma   90.00
#
_symmetry.space_group_name_H-M   'P 1'
#
loop_
_entity.id
_entity.type
_entity.pdbx_description
1 polymer ?
#
loop_
_entity_poly.entity_id
_entity_poly.type
_entity_poly.pdbx_seq_one_letter_code
_entity_poly.pdbx_strand_id
1 'polypeptide(L)'
;MEYLAHISDDKTRKQTVLEHSQNVAMLAKQYADVFEAGSWGYCCGETHDIGKYSDEFQERLKGGKLVDHATASAKELIARGGMYSLAAYITAGHHAGLPDKGTDADDAGRGTLCGREKKKIPNYQAYKDEIKIPELERPKRMIGKNAFSMAFFLRMIYSCVVDADFLDTENFMQEGKTNRQPGIITEELWDKLTSYISSWLACKDEDTVNGHRTQILKSCIKMGAEKPGVYTLTVPTGGGKTVSSLAFALQHACVHKKRRIIYIIPYTSIIEQNAKVFREILGENIVLENHSNVKYEEGDELNPMQLAAENWDKPVVVTTNVQFFESLFSNKSSRCRKLHNIADSILIFDEAQMIP
;
A
#
# COMPACT_ATOMS: atom_id res chain seq x y z
N MET A 1 32.80 -6.58 12.45
CA MET A 1 32.82 -5.54 11.38
C MET A 1 31.43 -4.98 11.32
N GLU A 2 31.25 -3.69 11.24
CA GLU A 2 29.93 -3.09 11.14
C GLU A 2 29.49 -3.12 9.66
N TYR A 3 28.32 -3.73 9.36
CA TYR A 3 27.77 -3.81 8.01
C TYR A 3 26.72 -2.72 7.82
N LEU A 4 26.91 -1.87 6.82
CA LEU A 4 26.07 -0.71 6.54
C LEU A 4 25.06 -1.02 5.46
N ALA A 5 23.80 -0.58 5.69
CA ALA A 5 22.73 -0.59 4.69
C ALA A 5 22.76 0.68 3.85
N HIS A 6 22.92 1.84 4.52
CA HIS A 6 22.88 3.15 3.90
C HIS A 6 23.97 4.08 4.47
N ILE A 7 24.38 5.03 3.62
CA ILE A 7 25.25 6.15 3.98
C ILE A 7 24.59 7.41 3.41
N SER A 8 24.44 8.47 4.20
CA SER A 8 23.90 9.75 3.72
C SER A 8 24.81 10.37 2.64
N ASP A 9 24.23 11.24 1.80
CA ASP A 9 24.96 11.87 0.70
C ASP A 9 26.17 12.68 1.18
N ASP A 10 26.06 13.34 2.32
CA ASP A 10 27.14 14.07 2.99
C ASP A 10 28.13 13.15 3.74
N LYS A 11 27.87 11.83 3.78
CA LYS A 11 28.67 10.78 4.46
C LYS A 11 28.78 10.94 5.98
N THR A 12 27.98 11.78 6.60
CA THR A 12 28.02 12.02 8.04
C THR A 12 27.24 10.98 8.82
N ARG A 13 26.17 10.42 8.23
CA ARG A 13 25.29 9.43 8.86
C ARG A 13 25.42 8.07 8.19
N LYS A 14 25.27 7.04 9.00
CA LYS A 14 25.33 5.65 8.58
C LYS A 14 24.19 4.90 9.26
N GLN A 15 23.58 3.99 8.53
CA GLN A 15 22.60 3.05 9.06
C GLN A 15 23.13 1.64 8.87
N THR A 16 23.12 0.84 9.93
CA THR A 16 23.53 -0.57 9.83
C THR A 16 22.48 -1.41 9.11
N VAL A 17 22.90 -2.56 8.57
CA VAL A 17 21.96 -3.53 7.96
C VAL A 17 20.98 -4.05 9.00
N LEU A 18 21.43 -4.31 10.22
CA LEU A 18 20.58 -4.76 11.32
C LEU A 18 19.49 -3.73 11.65
N GLU A 19 19.87 -2.47 11.85
CA GLU A 19 18.95 -1.38 12.16
C GLU A 19 17.89 -1.21 11.06
N HIS A 20 18.32 -1.12 9.79
CA HIS A 20 17.43 -1.04 8.64
C HIS A 20 16.47 -2.22 8.58
N SER A 21 16.98 -3.46 8.67
CA SER A 21 16.18 -4.66 8.61
C SER A 21 15.14 -4.72 9.73
N GLN A 22 15.49 -4.34 10.96
CA GLN A 22 14.56 -4.28 12.09
C GLN A 22 13.46 -3.23 11.90
N ASN A 23 13.81 -2.03 11.41
CA ASN A 23 12.84 -0.99 11.13
C ASN A 23 11.86 -1.44 10.04
N VAL A 24 12.36 -1.98 8.94
CA VAL A 24 11.54 -2.51 7.84
C VAL A 24 10.66 -3.66 8.31
N ALA A 25 11.19 -4.57 9.14
CA ALA A 25 10.43 -5.68 9.69
C ALA A 25 9.25 -5.21 10.56
N MET A 26 9.48 -4.22 11.43
CA MET A 26 8.45 -3.67 12.30
C MET A 26 7.35 -2.95 11.51
N LEU A 27 7.72 -2.13 10.52
CA LEU A 27 6.76 -1.44 9.64
C LEU A 27 5.96 -2.45 8.79
N ALA A 28 6.64 -3.38 8.13
CA ALA A 28 5.99 -4.40 7.31
C ALA A 28 5.06 -5.30 8.12
N LYS A 29 5.45 -5.64 9.36
CA LYS A 29 4.58 -6.34 10.32
C LYS A 29 3.33 -5.53 10.61
N GLN A 30 3.46 -4.27 10.98
CA GLN A 30 2.34 -3.38 11.28
C GLN A 30 1.35 -3.29 10.12
N TYR A 31 1.85 -3.21 8.89
CA TYR A 31 1.01 -3.17 7.69
C TYR A 31 0.30 -4.51 7.45
N ALA A 32 1.02 -5.62 7.60
CA ALA A 32 0.47 -6.95 7.39
C ALA A 32 -0.48 -7.41 8.52
N ASP A 33 -0.35 -6.88 9.74
CA ASP A 33 -1.26 -7.14 10.86
C ASP A 33 -2.71 -6.71 10.55
N VAL A 34 -2.92 -5.74 9.67
CA VAL A 34 -4.25 -5.30 9.21
C VAL A 34 -5.06 -6.45 8.61
N PHE A 35 -4.39 -7.43 8.00
CA PHE A 35 -5.00 -8.63 7.43
C PHE A 35 -4.46 -9.93 8.06
N GLU A 36 -4.03 -9.85 9.34
CA GLU A 36 -3.62 -10.97 10.18
C GLU A 36 -2.43 -11.79 9.64
N ALA A 37 -1.47 -11.11 8.99
CA ALA A 37 -0.30 -11.71 8.38
C ALA A 37 1.03 -11.10 8.86
N GLY A 38 1.06 -10.54 10.07
CA GLY A 38 2.22 -9.81 10.60
C GLY A 38 3.51 -10.62 10.65
N SER A 39 3.46 -11.94 10.91
CA SER A 39 4.64 -12.80 10.89
C SER A 39 5.33 -12.84 9.52
N TRP A 40 4.55 -12.75 8.43
CA TRP A 40 5.06 -12.69 7.07
C TRP A 40 5.73 -11.36 6.77
N GLY A 41 5.05 -10.24 7.13
CA GLY A 41 5.64 -8.91 6.99
C GLY A 41 6.96 -8.80 7.75
N TYR A 42 6.97 -9.26 9.01
CA TYR A 42 8.17 -9.26 9.85
C TYR A 42 9.29 -10.10 9.25
N CYS A 43 9.03 -11.37 8.91
CA CYS A 43 10.05 -12.27 8.38
C CYS A 43 10.66 -11.75 7.07
N CYS A 44 9.81 -11.30 6.13
CA CYS A 44 10.30 -10.78 4.86
C CYS A 44 11.05 -9.47 5.04
N GLY A 45 10.59 -8.57 5.93
CA GLY A 45 11.28 -7.32 6.24
C GLY A 45 12.62 -7.52 6.91
N GLU A 46 12.70 -8.44 7.91
CA GLU A 46 13.95 -8.75 8.62
C GLU A 46 15.01 -9.37 7.69
N THR A 47 14.57 -10.11 6.67
CA THR A 47 15.50 -10.89 5.83
C THR A 47 15.77 -10.28 4.46
N HIS A 48 15.02 -9.27 4.00
CA HIS A 48 15.07 -8.83 2.60
C HIS A 48 16.48 -8.44 2.14
N ASP A 49 17.28 -7.88 3.03
CA ASP A 49 18.57 -7.26 2.76
C ASP A 49 19.79 -7.99 3.35
N ILE A 50 19.65 -9.25 3.75
CA ILE A 50 20.79 -10.01 4.31
C ILE A 50 21.99 -10.13 3.36
N GLY A 51 21.79 -9.95 2.05
CA GLY A 51 22.89 -9.90 1.08
C GLY A 51 23.80 -8.68 1.21
N LYS A 52 23.36 -7.65 1.92
CA LYS A 52 24.21 -6.48 2.25
C LYS A 52 25.34 -6.81 3.24
N TYR A 53 25.29 -7.98 3.90
CA TYR A 53 26.38 -8.51 4.72
C TYR A 53 27.57 -9.06 3.93
N SER A 54 27.67 -8.80 2.63
CA SER A 54 28.82 -9.15 1.81
C SER A 54 29.83 -8.02 1.72
N ASP A 55 31.12 -8.37 1.67
CA ASP A 55 32.20 -7.39 1.52
C ASP A 55 32.05 -6.60 0.22
N GLU A 56 31.63 -7.25 -0.86
CA GLU A 56 31.38 -6.60 -2.15
C GLU A 56 30.27 -5.54 -2.08
N PHE A 57 29.24 -5.77 -1.25
CA PHE A 57 28.22 -4.73 -1.04
C PHE A 57 28.78 -3.56 -0.23
N GLN A 58 29.59 -3.83 0.79
CA GLN A 58 30.25 -2.77 1.58
C GLN A 58 31.21 -1.92 0.73
N GLU A 59 31.90 -2.54 -0.25
CA GLU A 59 32.72 -1.80 -1.24
C GLU A 59 31.83 -0.99 -2.22
N ARG A 60 30.64 -1.51 -2.60
CA ARG A 60 29.68 -0.75 -3.41
C ARG A 60 29.29 0.57 -2.74
N LEU A 61 29.04 0.58 -1.43
CA LEU A 61 28.69 1.81 -0.69
C LEU A 61 29.81 2.87 -0.76
N LYS A 62 31.04 2.47 -1.04
CA LYS A 62 32.18 3.35 -1.23
C LYS A 62 32.41 3.75 -2.71
N GLY A 63 31.50 3.38 -3.61
CA GLY A 63 31.58 3.68 -5.04
C GLY A 63 32.00 2.47 -5.90
N GLY A 64 31.95 1.26 -5.37
CA GLY A 64 32.21 0.02 -6.09
C GLY A 64 31.08 -0.40 -7.06
N LYS A 65 31.24 -1.57 -7.66
CA LYS A 65 30.29 -2.12 -8.65
C LYS A 65 28.96 -2.49 -8.01
N LEU A 66 27.89 -2.51 -8.85
CA LEU A 66 26.57 -3.00 -8.41
C LEU A 66 26.63 -4.48 -8.02
N VAL A 67 26.01 -4.81 -6.88
CA VAL A 67 25.98 -6.14 -6.30
C VAL A 67 24.52 -6.58 -6.10
N ASP A 68 24.21 -7.81 -6.49
CA ASP A 68 22.92 -8.43 -6.22
C ASP A 68 22.87 -8.91 -4.77
N HIS A 69 22.17 -8.18 -3.93
CA HIS A 69 21.95 -8.52 -2.52
C HIS A 69 20.58 -9.17 -2.26
N ALA A 70 19.59 -8.92 -3.13
CA ALA A 70 18.23 -9.46 -2.96
C ALA A 70 18.16 -10.98 -3.11
N THR A 71 19.01 -11.57 -3.94
CA THR A 71 19.04 -13.03 -4.15
C THR A 71 19.48 -13.81 -2.91
N ALA A 72 20.26 -13.21 -2.02
CA ALA A 72 20.75 -13.87 -0.80
C ALA A 72 19.59 -14.33 0.11
N SER A 73 18.66 -13.44 0.40
CA SER A 73 17.47 -13.77 1.18
C SER A 73 16.63 -14.85 0.54
N ALA A 74 16.39 -14.75 -0.77
CA ALA A 74 15.62 -15.76 -1.48
C ALA A 74 16.24 -17.17 -1.34
N LYS A 75 17.57 -17.30 -1.43
CA LYS A 75 18.28 -18.58 -1.25
C LYS A 75 18.11 -19.16 0.16
N GLU A 76 18.27 -18.35 1.20
CA GLU A 76 18.10 -18.79 2.58
C GLU A 76 16.65 -19.25 2.86
N LEU A 77 15.67 -18.52 2.32
CA LEU A 77 14.26 -18.85 2.50
C LEU A 77 13.88 -20.10 1.70
N ILE A 78 14.37 -20.28 0.45
CA ILE A 78 14.16 -21.52 -0.33
C ILE A 78 14.76 -22.72 0.40
N ALA A 79 15.98 -22.59 0.91
CA ALA A 79 16.66 -23.66 1.63
C ALA A 79 15.90 -24.15 2.88
N ARG A 80 15.11 -23.28 3.52
CA ARG A 80 14.22 -23.66 4.63
C ARG A 80 12.98 -24.43 4.19
N GLY A 81 12.57 -24.29 2.93
CA GLY A 81 11.42 -25.01 2.35
C GLY A 81 10.05 -24.54 2.88
N GLY A 82 9.00 -25.24 2.46
CA GLY A 82 7.64 -24.96 2.93
C GLY A 82 7.16 -23.54 2.61
N MET A 83 6.59 -22.85 3.60
CA MET A 83 6.08 -21.48 3.44
C MET A 83 7.20 -20.46 3.15
N TYR A 84 8.42 -20.72 3.60
CA TYR A 84 9.55 -19.84 3.33
C TYR A 84 9.89 -19.76 1.84
N SER A 85 9.69 -20.84 1.08
CA SER A 85 9.85 -20.80 -0.39
C SER A 85 8.87 -19.85 -1.07
N LEU A 86 7.70 -19.60 -0.47
CA LEU A 86 6.76 -18.57 -0.94
C LEU A 86 7.22 -17.16 -0.55
N ALA A 87 7.76 -16.97 0.65
CA ALA A 87 8.32 -15.71 1.11
C ALA A 87 9.55 -15.29 0.25
N ALA A 88 10.27 -16.25 -0.31
CA ALA A 88 11.40 -15.99 -1.20
C ALA A 88 11.05 -15.14 -2.43
N TYR A 89 9.82 -15.24 -2.97
CA TYR A 89 9.36 -14.37 -4.06
C TYR A 89 9.39 -12.89 -3.67
N ILE A 90 8.98 -12.60 -2.42
CA ILE A 90 8.88 -11.25 -1.88
C ILE A 90 10.27 -10.64 -1.78
N THR A 91 11.17 -11.33 -1.10
CA THR A 91 12.52 -10.82 -0.86
C THR A 91 13.37 -10.79 -2.14
N ALA A 92 13.19 -11.75 -3.06
CA ALA A 92 13.83 -11.70 -4.37
C ALA A 92 13.41 -10.49 -5.20
N GLY A 93 12.16 -10.06 -5.02
CA GLY A 93 11.51 -9.06 -5.87
C GLY A 93 11.59 -7.62 -5.37
N HIS A 94 12.02 -7.34 -4.13
CA HIS A 94 11.80 -6.04 -3.50
C HIS A 94 12.34 -4.84 -4.30
N HIS A 95 13.42 -4.99 -5.07
CA HIS A 95 13.89 -3.97 -5.99
C HIS A 95 13.40 -4.14 -7.44
N ALA A 96 13.40 -5.38 -7.95
CA ALA A 96 13.19 -5.66 -9.37
C ALA A 96 11.73 -5.95 -9.75
N GLY A 97 10.85 -6.12 -8.76
CA GLY A 97 9.48 -6.60 -8.94
C GLY A 97 9.35 -8.09 -8.66
N LEU A 98 8.14 -8.53 -8.33
CA LEU A 98 7.84 -9.94 -8.04
C LEU A 98 8.23 -10.82 -9.24
N PRO A 99 9.15 -11.79 -9.06
CA PRO A 99 9.56 -12.67 -10.15
C PRO A 99 8.51 -13.75 -10.44
N ASP A 100 8.53 -14.27 -11.65
CA ASP A 100 7.88 -15.54 -11.94
C ASP A 100 8.67 -16.70 -11.33
N LYS A 101 8.01 -17.84 -11.13
CA LYS A 101 8.68 -19.05 -10.65
C LYS A 101 9.81 -19.47 -11.58
N GLY A 102 9.54 -19.49 -12.87
CA GLY A 102 10.40 -20.12 -13.86
C GLY A 102 10.34 -21.64 -13.85
N THR A 103 11.33 -22.27 -14.45
CA THR A 103 11.47 -23.71 -14.56
C THR A 103 12.87 -24.17 -14.16
N ASP A 104 13.05 -25.46 -13.95
CA ASP A 104 14.36 -26.05 -13.66
C ASP A 104 15.35 -25.91 -14.81
N ALA A 105 14.88 -25.61 -16.03
CA ALA A 105 15.73 -25.33 -17.20
C ALA A 105 16.28 -23.90 -17.22
N ASP A 106 15.75 -22.98 -16.40
CA ASP A 106 16.24 -21.60 -16.37
C ASP A 106 17.69 -21.55 -15.87
N ASP A 107 18.51 -20.78 -16.55
CA ASP A 107 19.87 -20.50 -16.15
C ASP A 107 19.95 -19.32 -15.13
N ALA A 108 21.13 -19.11 -14.56
CA ALA A 108 21.40 -18.07 -13.57
C ALA A 108 21.20 -16.63 -14.08
N GLY A 109 21.10 -16.41 -15.39
CA GLY A 109 20.85 -15.11 -16.02
C GLY A 109 19.38 -14.74 -16.08
N ARG A 110 18.48 -15.70 -15.86
CA ARG A 110 17.04 -15.46 -15.85
C ARG A 110 16.60 -14.75 -14.57
N GLY A 111 15.68 -13.80 -14.71
CA GLY A 111 15.10 -13.05 -13.59
C GLY A 111 14.06 -13.83 -12.77
N THR A 112 13.81 -15.11 -13.07
CA THR A 112 12.89 -15.99 -12.38
C THR A 112 13.45 -16.46 -11.02
N LEU A 113 12.60 -16.97 -10.13
CA LEU A 113 13.05 -17.49 -8.84
C LEU A 113 14.00 -18.68 -9.02
N CYS A 114 13.70 -19.61 -9.95
CA CYS A 114 14.57 -20.74 -10.27
C CYS A 114 15.94 -20.29 -10.83
N GLY A 115 15.97 -19.26 -11.68
CA GLY A 115 17.22 -18.68 -12.18
C GLY A 115 18.05 -18.03 -11.06
N ARG A 116 17.41 -17.27 -10.17
CA ARG A 116 18.07 -16.65 -9.00
C ARG A 116 18.66 -17.68 -8.04
N GLU A 117 17.99 -18.79 -7.80
CA GLU A 117 18.50 -19.89 -6.96
C GLU A 117 19.85 -20.40 -7.47
N LYS A 118 20.05 -20.50 -8.80
CA LYS A 118 21.30 -20.92 -9.42
C LYS A 118 22.40 -19.87 -9.50
N LYS A 119 22.04 -18.61 -9.24
CA LYS A 119 22.97 -17.49 -9.35
C LYS A 119 24.09 -17.58 -8.32
N LYS A 120 25.34 -17.39 -8.75
CA LYS A 120 26.46 -17.19 -7.83
C LYS A 120 26.40 -15.77 -7.28
N ILE A 121 26.42 -15.64 -5.97
CA ILE A 121 26.38 -14.36 -5.26
C ILE A 121 27.54 -14.30 -4.27
N PRO A 122 27.97 -13.09 -3.84
CA PRO A 122 28.99 -12.92 -2.82
C PRO A 122 28.67 -13.65 -1.51
N ASN A 123 29.70 -13.86 -0.68
CA ASN A 123 29.51 -14.43 0.65
C ASN A 123 28.83 -13.42 1.57
N TYR A 124 27.66 -13.76 2.10
CA TYR A 124 26.86 -12.95 2.99
C TYR A 124 26.59 -13.62 4.36
N GLN A 125 27.30 -14.70 4.66
CA GLN A 125 26.98 -15.54 5.82
C GLN A 125 27.19 -14.83 7.18
N ALA A 126 27.87 -13.70 7.22
CA ALA A 126 28.02 -12.87 8.41
C ALA A 126 26.68 -12.38 8.99
N TYR A 127 25.59 -12.35 8.19
CA TYR A 127 24.26 -12.00 8.70
C TYR A 127 23.82 -12.90 9.87
N LYS A 128 24.29 -14.14 9.94
CA LYS A 128 23.88 -15.13 10.96
C LYS A 128 24.30 -14.76 12.38
N ASP A 129 25.27 -13.87 12.51
CA ASP A 129 25.71 -13.37 13.81
C ASP A 129 24.73 -12.34 14.39
N GLU A 130 23.94 -11.68 13.54
CA GLU A 130 23.05 -10.59 13.94
C GLU A 130 21.57 -10.87 13.66
N ILE A 131 21.23 -11.55 12.55
CA ILE A 131 19.85 -11.79 12.10
C ILE A 131 19.51 -13.28 12.19
N LYS A 132 18.42 -13.59 12.89
CA LYS A 132 17.79 -14.92 12.90
C LYS A 132 16.54 -14.85 12.03
N ILE A 133 16.43 -15.78 11.06
CA ILE A 133 15.24 -15.84 10.20
C ILE A 133 14.01 -16.17 11.07
N PRO A 134 13.01 -15.27 11.15
CA PRO A 134 11.85 -15.44 12.02
C PRO A 134 10.94 -16.60 11.58
N GLU A 135 10.10 -17.07 12.51
CA GLU A 135 9.11 -18.08 12.19
C GLU A 135 7.94 -17.50 11.39
N LEU A 136 7.46 -18.29 10.43
CA LEU A 136 6.27 -17.99 9.62
C LEU A 136 5.07 -18.75 10.17
N GLU A 137 4.03 -18.01 10.53
CA GLU A 137 2.73 -18.59 10.86
C GLU A 137 1.90 -18.83 9.59
N ARG A 138 0.98 -19.79 9.65
CA ARG A 138 0.01 -19.98 8.56
C ARG A 138 -0.89 -18.75 8.46
N PRO A 139 -1.14 -18.23 7.25
CA PRO A 139 -2.07 -17.12 7.07
C PRO A 139 -3.45 -17.45 7.64
N LYS A 140 -3.97 -16.61 8.54
CA LYS A 140 -5.27 -16.84 9.20
C LYS A 140 -6.44 -16.50 8.27
N ARG A 141 -6.27 -15.47 7.44
CA ARG A 141 -7.29 -15.02 6.47
C ARG A 141 -6.76 -15.18 5.06
N MET A 142 -7.08 -16.31 4.44
CA MET A 142 -6.90 -16.48 3.01
C MET A 142 -8.26 -16.81 2.39
N ILE A 143 -8.78 -15.87 1.59
CA ILE A 143 -10.04 -16.08 0.87
C ILE A 143 -9.75 -17.00 -0.32
N GLY A 144 -10.20 -18.24 -0.21
CA GLY A 144 -9.97 -19.26 -1.22
C GLY A 144 -8.67 -20.05 -1.00
N LYS A 145 -8.66 -21.30 -1.51
CA LYS A 145 -7.52 -22.23 -1.42
C LYS A 145 -6.94 -22.49 -2.81
N ASN A 146 -6.89 -21.47 -3.66
CA ASN A 146 -6.41 -21.59 -5.03
C ASN A 146 -5.13 -20.77 -5.25
N ALA A 147 -4.50 -20.99 -6.39
CA ALA A 147 -3.25 -20.33 -6.75
C ALA A 147 -3.39 -18.80 -6.84
N PHE A 148 -4.53 -18.27 -7.29
CA PHE A 148 -4.79 -16.84 -7.37
C PHE A 148 -4.79 -16.19 -5.98
N SER A 149 -5.50 -16.79 -5.01
CA SER A 149 -5.54 -16.27 -3.64
C SER A 149 -4.15 -16.25 -3.00
N MET A 150 -3.34 -17.28 -3.26
CA MET A 150 -1.96 -17.31 -2.78
C MET A 150 -1.10 -16.23 -3.46
N ALA A 151 -1.18 -16.11 -4.77
CA ALA A 151 -0.43 -15.09 -5.51
C ALA A 151 -0.82 -13.66 -5.05
N PHE A 152 -2.11 -13.43 -4.79
CA PHE A 152 -2.58 -12.15 -4.27
C PHE A 152 -2.10 -11.89 -2.84
N PHE A 153 -2.13 -12.90 -1.98
CA PHE A 153 -1.55 -12.82 -0.63
C PHE A 153 -0.08 -12.42 -0.66
N LEU A 154 0.73 -13.06 -1.53
CA LEU A 154 2.14 -12.71 -1.67
C LEU A 154 2.32 -11.27 -2.16
N ARG A 155 1.44 -10.77 -3.05
CA ARG A 155 1.44 -9.36 -3.46
C ARG A 155 1.14 -8.41 -2.31
N MET A 156 0.22 -8.78 -1.43
CA MET A 156 -0.11 -7.99 -0.23
C MET A 156 1.11 -7.87 0.69
N ILE A 157 1.78 -8.98 1.00
CA ILE A 157 3.00 -8.96 1.83
C ILE A 157 4.12 -8.20 1.11
N TYR A 158 4.30 -8.42 -0.20
CA TYR A 158 5.28 -7.69 -0.99
C TYR A 158 5.08 -6.17 -0.91
N SER A 159 3.83 -5.71 -1.00
CA SER A 159 3.47 -4.31 -0.82
C SER A 159 3.89 -3.77 0.55
N CYS A 160 3.66 -4.54 1.62
CA CYS A 160 4.07 -4.16 2.97
C CYS A 160 5.58 -3.99 3.09
N VAL A 161 6.34 -4.95 2.56
CA VAL A 161 7.81 -4.93 2.66
C VAL A 161 8.40 -3.80 1.82
N VAL A 162 7.95 -3.66 0.58
CA VAL A 162 8.46 -2.61 -0.32
C VAL A 162 8.15 -1.22 0.21
N ASP A 163 6.94 -0.98 0.71
CA ASP A 163 6.61 0.33 1.27
C ASP A 163 7.40 0.63 2.54
N ALA A 164 7.59 -0.38 3.40
CA ALA A 164 8.39 -0.26 4.61
C ALA A 164 9.87 0.06 4.30
N ASP A 165 10.47 -0.61 3.32
CA ASP A 165 11.85 -0.39 2.86
C ASP A 165 12.02 1.04 2.32
N PHE A 166 11.11 1.50 1.45
CA PHE A 166 11.12 2.87 0.94
C PHE A 166 10.98 3.91 2.05
N LEU A 167 10.08 3.69 3.01
CA LEU A 167 9.83 4.64 4.09
C LEU A 167 10.99 4.72 5.09
N ASP A 168 11.63 3.59 5.43
CA ASP A 168 12.80 3.61 6.31
C ASP A 168 14.00 4.28 5.62
N THR A 169 14.23 3.98 4.34
CA THR A 169 15.27 4.63 3.54
C THR A 169 15.03 6.14 3.43
N GLU A 170 13.79 6.57 3.14
CA GLU A 170 13.41 7.99 3.08
C GLU A 170 13.64 8.67 4.43
N ASN A 171 13.19 8.06 5.52
CA ASN A 171 13.37 8.58 6.87
C ASN A 171 14.85 8.76 7.24
N PHE A 172 15.69 7.78 6.88
CA PHE A 172 17.14 7.88 7.07
C PHE A 172 17.74 9.01 6.23
N MET A 173 17.41 9.08 4.95
CA MET A 173 17.99 10.10 4.03
C MET A 173 17.55 11.51 4.39
N GLN A 174 16.32 11.70 4.88
CA GLN A 174 15.76 13.01 5.26
C GLN A 174 15.91 13.33 6.76
N GLU A 175 16.74 12.62 7.50
CA GLU A 175 16.99 12.88 8.94
C GLU A 175 15.72 12.84 9.83
N GLY A 176 14.76 12.02 9.49
CA GLY A 176 13.47 12.01 10.18
C GLY A 176 12.56 13.21 9.88
N LYS A 177 12.94 14.09 8.96
CA LYS A 177 12.18 15.29 8.59
C LYS A 177 11.26 15.02 7.38
N THR A 178 10.66 13.83 7.31
CA THR A 178 9.74 13.52 6.20
C THR A 178 8.46 14.36 6.33
N ASN A 179 8.02 14.95 5.24
CA ASN A 179 6.79 15.76 5.20
C ASN A 179 5.54 14.88 4.92
N ARG A 180 5.57 13.59 5.32
CA ARG A 180 4.41 12.70 5.18
C ARG A 180 3.38 12.99 6.27
N GLN A 181 2.11 12.99 5.87
CA GLN A 181 0.97 13.20 6.76
C GLN A 181 -0.03 12.06 6.56
N PRO A 182 0.30 10.84 7.02
CA PRO A 182 -0.60 9.70 6.90
C PRO A 182 -1.86 9.91 7.71
N GLY A 183 -2.93 9.20 7.34
CA GLY A 183 -4.19 9.32 8.07
C GLY A 183 -5.11 8.13 7.86
N ILE A 184 -6.10 8.05 8.75
CA ILE A 184 -7.20 7.09 8.68
C ILE A 184 -8.53 7.82 8.91
N ILE A 185 -9.64 7.17 8.60
CA ILE A 185 -10.97 7.69 8.91
C ILE A 185 -11.14 7.83 10.43
N THR A 186 -11.67 8.98 10.85
CA THR A 186 -11.99 9.30 12.24
C THR A 186 -13.45 9.77 12.35
N GLU A 187 -14.00 9.79 13.56
CA GLU A 187 -15.35 10.32 13.83
C GLU A 187 -15.44 11.80 13.47
N GLU A 188 -14.35 12.56 13.60
CA GLU A 188 -14.31 13.97 13.19
C GLU A 188 -14.69 14.17 11.70
N LEU A 189 -14.32 13.25 10.82
CA LEU A 189 -14.69 13.33 9.40
C LEU A 189 -16.19 13.10 9.20
N TRP A 190 -16.80 12.26 10.01
CA TRP A 190 -18.24 12.08 10.05
C TRP A 190 -18.95 13.34 10.54
N ASP A 191 -18.44 14.00 11.59
CA ASP A 191 -19.01 15.24 12.12
C ASP A 191 -18.92 16.38 11.10
N LYS A 192 -17.83 16.50 10.36
CA LYS A 192 -17.69 17.46 9.26
C LYS A 192 -18.74 17.23 8.18
N LEU A 193 -18.92 15.99 7.75
CA LEU A 193 -19.96 15.66 6.78
C LEU A 193 -21.36 15.96 7.31
N THR A 194 -21.70 15.54 8.53
CA THR A 194 -23.04 15.75 9.11
C THR A 194 -23.35 17.23 9.26
N SER A 195 -22.39 18.04 9.61
CA SER A 195 -22.51 19.51 9.64
C SER A 195 -22.82 20.06 8.25
N TYR A 196 -22.10 19.60 7.22
CA TYR A 196 -22.30 20.03 5.84
C TYR A 196 -23.69 19.69 5.30
N ILE A 197 -24.18 18.47 5.55
CA ILE A 197 -25.48 17.98 5.06
C ILE A 197 -26.67 18.33 5.94
N SER A 198 -26.48 19.01 7.07
CA SER A 198 -27.51 19.26 8.07
C SER A 198 -28.74 19.97 7.50
N SER A 199 -28.55 20.99 6.68
CA SER A 199 -29.64 21.73 6.02
C SER A 199 -30.39 20.85 5.00
N TRP A 200 -29.74 19.90 4.35
CA TRP A 200 -30.36 18.98 3.40
C TRP A 200 -31.25 17.97 4.14
N LEU A 201 -30.78 17.46 5.26
CA LEU A 201 -31.54 16.52 6.09
C LEU A 201 -32.80 17.15 6.71
N ALA A 202 -32.83 18.47 6.84
CA ALA A 202 -33.96 19.23 7.35
C ALA A 202 -35.06 19.51 6.29
N CYS A 203 -34.83 19.18 5.00
CA CYS A 203 -35.83 19.34 3.94
C CYS A 203 -37.07 18.52 4.23
N LYS A 204 -38.24 19.21 4.26
CA LYS A 204 -39.56 18.60 4.57
C LYS A 204 -40.44 18.37 3.35
N ASP A 205 -40.10 18.98 2.24
CA ASP A 205 -40.88 18.87 0.99
C ASP A 205 -40.39 17.69 0.18
N GLU A 206 -41.03 16.55 0.37
CA GLU A 206 -40.64 15.26 -0.21
C GLU A 206 -40.83 15.15 -1.70
N ASP A 207 -41.73 15.93 -2.28
CA ASP A 207 -42.08 15.88 -3.71
C ASP A 207 -41.16 16.72 -4.60
N THR A 208 -40.23 17.43 -4.00
CA THR A 208 -39.22 18.22 -4.73
C THR A 208 -37.97 17.40 -5.06
N VAL A 209 -37.20 17.87 -6.04
CA VAL A 209 -35.87 17.29 -6.35
C VAL A 209 -34.97 17.22 -5.09
N ASN A 210 -35.03 18.25 -4.25
CA ASN A 210 -34.27 18.27 -3.00
C ASN A 210 -34.83 17.29 -1.97
N GLY A 211 -36.15 17.09 -1.90
CA GLY A 211 -36.78 16.07 -1.10
C GLY A 211 -36.32 14.66 -1.50
N HIS A 212 -36.35 14.34 -2.78
CA HIS A 212 -35.82 13.05 -3.26
C HIS A 212 -34.34 12.86 -2.95
N ARG A 213 -33.49 13.88 -3.12
CA ARG A 213 -32.07 13.84 -2.73
C ARG A 213 -31.91 13.56 -1.23
N THR A 214 -32.76 14.17 -0.41
CA THR A 214 -32.77 13.95 1.05
C THR A 214 -33.14 12.52 1.40
N GLN A 215 -34.12 11.92 0.74
CA GLN A 215 -34.53 10.53 0.95
C GLN A 215 -33.39 9.56 0.56
N ILE A 216 -32.73 9.80 -0.57
CA ILE A 216 -31.55 9.02 -1.00
C ILE A 216 -30.44 9.11 0.05
N LEU A 217 -30.10 10.32 0.48
CA LEU A 217 -29.06 10.57 1.48
C LEU A 217 -29.37 9.87 2.80
N LYS A 218 -30.59 9.99 3.33
CA LYS A 218 -31.03 9.28 4.54
C LYS A 218 -30.93 7.77 4.41
N SER A 219 -31.31 7.24 3.24
CA SER A 219 -31.20 5.80 2.95
C SER A 219 -29.73 5.35 2.92
N CYS A 220 -28.84 6.12 2.29
CA CYS A 220 -27.41 5.82 2.27
C CYS A 220 -26.78 5.83 3.66
N ILE A 221 -27.10 6.81 4.49
CA ILE A 221 -26.65 6.87 5.89
C ILE A 221 -27.13 5.64 6.67
N LYS A 222 -28.42 5.30 6.55
CA LYS A 222 -28.99 4.12 7.22
C LYS A 222 -28.28 2.83 6.78
N MET A 223 -28.07 2.64 5.48
CA MET A 223 -27.40 1.47 4.93
C MET A 223 -25.92 1.41 5.31
N GLY A 224 -25.28 2.55 5.58
CA GLY A 224 -23.89 2.59 6.08
C GLY A 224 -23.72 1.90 7.43
N ALA A 225 -24.75 1.77 8.26
CA ALA A 225 -24.69 1.05 9.52
C ALA A 225 -24.83 -0.48 9.38
N GLU A 226 -25.23 -0.98 8.21
CA GLU A 226 -25.40 -2.41 7.94
C GLU A 226 -24.03 -3.12 7.87
N LYS A 227 -24.04 -4.46 8.05
CA LYS A 227 -22.81 -5.29 8.07
C LYS A 227 -21.99 -5.15 6.76
N PRO A 228 -20.66 -5.34 6.84
CA PRO A 228 -19.81 -5.29 5.64
C PRO A 228 -20.25 -6.27 4.54
N GLY A 229 -20.25 -5.80 3.30
CA GLY A 229 -20.73 -6.55 2.15
C GLY A 229 -20.58 -5.77 0.85
N VAL A 230 -21.24 -6.24 -0.19
CA VAL A 230 -21.33 -5.55 -1.48
C VAL A 230 -22.68 -4.85 -1.56
N TYR A 231 -22.66 -3.56 -1.84
CA TYR A 231 -23.84 -2.71 -1.96
C TYR A 231 -23.89 -2.06 -3.34
N THR A 232 -25.08 -1.81 -3.84
CA THR A 232 -25.30 -1.08 -5.08
C THR A 232 -26.14 0.15 -4.82
N LEU A 233 -25.76 1.27 -5.45
CA LEU A 233 -26.48 2.53 -5.40
C LEU A 233 -26.90 2.94 -6.82
N THR A 234 -28.18 2.83 -7.12
CA THR A 234 -28.77 3.25 -8.41
C THR A 234 -29.56 4.53 -8.18
N VAL A 235 -29.06 5.64 -8.72
CA VAL A 235 -29.61 6.98 -8.56
C VAL A 235 -29.61 7.69 -9.90
N PRO A 236 -30.68 8.39 -10.30
CA PRO A 236 -30.70 9.21 -11.52
C PRO A 236 -29.59 10.28 -11.50
N THR A 237 -29.17 10.72 -12.68
CA THR A 237 -28.26 11.85 -12.82
C THR A 237 -28.84 13.07 -12.10
N GLY A 238 -27.99 13.76 -11.32
CA GLY A 238 -28.41 14.89 -10.48
C GLY A 238 -29.08 14.49 -9.16
N GLY A 239 -29.23 13.20 -8.85
CA GLY A 239 -29.83 12.72 -7.59
C GLY A 239 -28.93 12.79 -6.35
N GLY A 240 -27.75 13.44 -6.40
CA GLY A 240 -26.87 13.62 -5.26
C GLY A 240 -25.98 12.41 -4.94
N LYS A 241 -25.65 11.57 -5.93
CA LYS A 241 -24.87 10.33 -5.79
C LYS A 241 -23.54 10.56 -5.05
N THR A 242 -22.78 11.60 -5.40
CA THR A 242 -21.44 11.89 -4.83
C THR A 242 -21.45 12.04 -3.32
N VAL A 243 -22.35 12.89 -2.79
CA VAL A 243 -22.42 13.12 -1.33
C VAL A 243 -23.12 11.96 -0.62
N SER A 244 -24.12 11.35 -1.23
CA SER A 244 -24.83 10.20 -0.64
C SER A 244 -23.92 8.96 -0.51
N SER A 245 -23.07 8.69 -1.50
CA SER A 245 -22.10 7.59 -1.43
C SER A 245 -20.98 7.88 -0.43
N LEU A 246 -20.52 9.13 -0.33
CA LEU A 246 -19.58 9.53 0.73
C LEU A 246 -20.20 9.37 2.11
N ALA A 247 -21.46 9.75 2.29
CA ALA A 247 -22.18 9.60 3.55
C ALA A 247 -22.32 8.12 3.96
N PHE A 248 -22.71 7.25 3.01
CA PHE A 248 -22.68 5.80 3.23
C PHE A 248 -21.30 5.33 3.69
N ALA A 249 -20.25 5.71 2.97
CA ALA A 249 -18.91 5.22 3.24
C ALA A 249 -18.35 5.72 4.58
N LEU A 250 -18.53 7.00 4.94
CA LEU A 250 -18.08 7.51 6.22
C LEU A 250 -18.85 6.87 7.39
N GLN A 251 -20.19 6.75 7.27
CA GLN A 251 -20.98 6.03 8.28
C GLN A 251 -20.50 4.58 8.43
N HIS A 252 -20.27 3.88 7.32
CA HIS A 252 -19.80 2.50 7.33
C HIS A 252 -18.38 2.40 7.92
N ALA A 253 -17.52 3.36 7.62
CA ALA A 253 -16.16 3.41 8.17
C ALA A 253 -16.18 3.61 9.69
N CYS A 254 -16.98 4.53 10.20
CA CYS A 254 -17.10 4.78 11.66
C CYS A 254 -17.67 3.56 12.39
N VAL A 255 -18.79 2.97 11.90
CA VAL A 255 -19.43 1.82 12.53
C VAL A 255 -18.53 0.58 12.53
N HIS A 256 -17.83 0.31 11.41
CA HIS A 256 -17.03 -0.91 11.22
C HIS A 256 -15.52 -0.67 11.35
N LYS A 257 -15.11 0.51 11.83
CA LYS A 257 -13.71 0.91 12.07
C LYS A 257 -12.82 0.73 10.83
N LYS A 258 -13.36 1.05 9.62
CA LYS A 258 -12.59 0.99 8.39
C LYS A 258 -11.61 2.14 8.30
N ARG A 259 -10.44 1.87 7.73
CA ARG A 259 -9.32 2.81 7.75
C ARG A 259 -9.41 3.89 6.67
N ARG A 260 -9.92 3.54 5.47
CA ARG A 260 -9.91 4.39 4.27
C ARG A 260 -11.16 4.23 3.43
N ILE A 261 -11.41 5.25 2.63
CA ILE A 261 -12.34 5.22 1.51
C ILE A 261 -11.53 5.42 0.23
N ILE A 262 -11.67 4.49 -0.72
CA ILE A 262 -11.04 4.60 -2.03
C ILE A 262 -12.16 4.74 -3.06
N TYR A 263 -12.25 5.92 -3.65
CA TYR A 263 -13.25 6.28 -4.65
C TYR A 263 -12.65 6.13 -6.05
N ILE A 264 -13.19 5.20 -6.83
CA ILE A 264 -12.63 4.75 -8.09
C ILE A 264 -13.56 5.19 -9.22
N ILE A 265 -13.05 6.04 -10.13
CA ILE A 265 -13.83 6.73 -11.17
C ILE A 265 -13.20 6.47 -12.54
N PRO A 266 -13.99 6.22 -13.60
CA PRO A 266 -13.43 5.92 -14.92
C PRO A 266 -12.80 7.12 -15.63
N TYR A 267 -13.20 8.36 -15.31
CA TYR A 267 -12.82 9.57 -16.05
C TYR A 267 -12.13 10.60 -15.17
N THR A 268 -10.98 11.12 -15.62
CA THR A 268 -10.19 12.11 -14.87
C THR A 268 -10.93 13.43 -14.61
N SER A 269 -11.73 13.92 -15.56
CA SER A 269 -12.52 15.15 -15.38
C SER A 269 -13.55 15.07 -14.24
N ILE A 270 -14.08 13.88 -13.98
CA ILE A 270 -15.03 13.66 -12.88
C ILE A 270 -14.29 13.50 -11.55
N ILE A 271 -13.06 13.01 -11.58
CA ILE A 271 -12.21 12.89 -10.38
C ILE A 271 -11.97 14.26 -9.76
N GLU A 272 -11.51 15.23 -10.53
CA GLU A 272 -11.24 16.61 -10.06
C GLU A 272 -12.48 17.22 -9.39
N GLN A 273 -13.66 17.04 -10.02
CA GLN A 273 -14.91 17.54 -9.48
C GLN A 273 -15.29 16.86 -8.15
N ASN A 274 -15.20 15.53 -8.07
CA ASN A 274 -15.54 14.79 -6.85
C ASN A 274 -14.52 15.06 -5.74
N ALA A 275 -13.22 15.08 -6.06
CA ALA A 275 -12.16 15.41 -5.11
C ALA A 275 -12.34 16.81 -4.53
N LYS A 276 -12.72 17.79 -5.36
CA LYS A 276 -13.03 19.15 -4.89
C LYS A 276 -14.19 19.15 -3.88
N VAL A 277 -15.29 18.49 -4.18
CA VAL A 277 -16.43 18.37 -3.23
C VAL A 277 -16.00 17.70 -1.94
N PHE A 278 -15.21 16.63 -1.99
CA PHE A 278 -14.75 15.95 -0.79
C PHE A 278 -13.80 16.81 0.04
N ARG A 279 -12.92 17.59 -0.60
CA ARG A 279 -12.04 18.55 0.10
C ARG A 279 -12.83 19.67 0.78
N GLU A 280 -13.86 20.19 0.10
CA GLU A 280 -14.75 21.21 0.69
C GLU A 280 -15.45 20.70 1.97
N ILE A 281 -15.80 19.41 2.01
CA ILE A 281 -16.48 18.78 3.15
C ILE A 281 -15.48 18.38 4.25
N LEU A 282 -14.39 17.72 3.90
CA LEU A 282 -13.52 17.02 4.84
C LEU A 282 -12.22 17.79 5.15
N GLY A 283 -11.79 18.66 4.25
CA GLY A 283 -10.54 19.40 4.32
C GLY A 283 -9.49 18.93 3.31
N GLU A 284 -8.63 19.86 2.89
CA GLU A 284 -7.63 19.66 1.82
C GLU A 284 -6.66 18.50 2.12
N ASN A 285 -6.20 18.39 3.36
CA ASN A 285 -5.19 17.39 3.76
C ASN A 285 -5.74 15.96 3.91
N ILE A 286 -7.06 15.77 3.80
CA ILE A 286 -7.74 14.49 3.99
C ILE A 286 -7.89 13.72 2.69
N VAL A 287 -8.04 14.44 1.57
CA VAL A 287 -8.42 13.88 0.28
C VAL A 287 -7.24 13.88 -0.68
N LEU A 288 -6.74 12.69 -0.97
CA LEU A 288 -5.75 12.48 -2.02
C LEU A 288 -6.44 12.29 -3.36
N GLU A 289 -6.08 13.10 -4.33
CA GLU A 289 -6.40 12.91 -5.74
C GLU A 289 -5.20 12.27 -6.44
N ASN A 290 -5.38 11.10 -7.07
CA ASN A 290 -4.30 10.37 -7.71
C ASN A 290 -4.68 9.85 -9.10
N HIS A 291 -4.21 10.53 -10.13
CA HIS A 291 -4.30 10.12 -11.54
C HIS A 291 -3.16 10.74 -12.37
N SER A 292 -3.02 10.35 -13.63
CA SER A 292 -1.88 10.73 -14.49
C SER A 292 -1.71 12.24 -14.73
N ASN A 293 -2.78 13.02 -14.58
CA ASN A 293 -2.78 14.46 -14.90
C ASN A 293 -2.54 15.36 -13.69
N VAL A 294 -2.46 14.79 -12.47
CA VAL A 294 -2.17 15.60 -11.27
C VAL A 294 -0.77 16.18 -11.40
N LYS A 295 -0.67 17.50 -11.28
CA LYS A 295 0.59 18.23 -11.20
C LYS A 295 0.76 18.71 -9.77
N TYR A 296 1.88 18.36 -9.17
CA TYR A 296 2.27 18.90 -7.88
C TYR A 296 3.14 20.15 -8.11
N GLU A 297 3.00 21.15 -7.25
CA GLU A 297 3.84 22.35 -7.32
C GLU A 297 5.31 21.94 -7.09
N GLU A 298 6.20 22.43 -7.95
CA GLU A 298 7.63 22.24 -7.81
C GLU A 298 8.14 23.12 -6.65
N GLY A 299 8.78 22.48 -5.67
CA GLY A 299 9.40 23.14 -4.52
C GLY A 299 10.63 22.35 -4.07
N ASP A 300 11.43 22.95 -3.18
CA ASP A 300 12.63 22.31 -2.61
C ASP A 300 12.29 21.06 -1.76
N GLU A 301 11.07 21.00 -1.21
CA GLU A 301 10.55 19.83 -0.47
C GLU A 301 9.40 19.17 -1.23
N LEU A 302 9.36 17.82 -1.20
CA LEU A 302 8.26 17.07 -1.81
C LEU A 302 6.93 17.40 -1.11
N ASN A 303 5.92 17.72 -1.92
CA ASN A 303 4.58 17.99 -1.43
C ASN A 303 3.99 16.76 -0.71
N PRO A 304 3.38 16.93 0.49
CA PRO A 304 2.77 15.81 1.24
C PRO A 304 1.78 14.96 0.43
N MET A 305 1.05 15.56 -0.50
CA MET A 305 0.13 14.84 -1.38
C MET A 305 0.86 14.04 -2.46
N GLN A 306 2.01 14.51 -2.94
CA GLN A 306 2.86 13.74 -3.86
C GLN A 306 3.41 12.50 -3.16
N LEU A 307 3.92 12.65 -1.94
CA LEU A 307 4.38 11.53 -1.13
C LEU A 307 3.25 10.53 -0.84
N ALA A 308 2.06 11.03 -0.48
CA ALA A 308 0.89 10.19 -0.25
C ALA A 308 0.42 9.44 -1.51
N ALA A 309 0.62 10.00 -2.70
CA ALA A 309 0.27 9.33 -3.97
C ALA A 309 1.11 8.07 -4.24
N GLU A 310 2.26 7.93 -3.58
CA GLU A 310 3.13 6.76 -3.73
C GLU A 310 2.56 5.51 -3.07
N ASN A 311 1.89 5.65 -1.92
CA ASN A 311 1.39 4.53 -1.12
C ASN A 311 -0.09 4.63 -0.69
N TRP A 312 -0.79 5.72 -0.99
CA TRP A 312 -2.20 5.96 -0.64
C TRP A 312 -2.48 5.94 0.88
N ASP A 313 -1.67 6.61 1.64
CA ASP A 313 -1.78 6.65 3.10
C ASP A 313 -2.74 7.74 3.65
N LYS A 314 -3.58 8.33 2.81
CA LYS A 314 -4.62 9.30 3.20
C LYS A 314 -5.96 8.63 3.52
N PRO A 315 -6.81 9.27 4.36
CA PRO A 315 -8.14 8.73 4.72
C PRO A 315 -9.07 8.53 3.52
N VAL A 316 -9.05 9.46 2.56
CA VAL A 316 -9.87 9.39 1.35
C VAL A 316 -8.97 9.50 0.12
N VAL A 317 -9.06 8.52 -0.76
CA VAL A 317 -8.32 8.48 -2.03
C VAL A 317 -9.31 8.50 -3.18
N VAL A 318 -9.15 9.43 -4.11
CA VAL A 318 -9.94 9.51 -5.35
C VAL A 318 -9.00 9.20 -6.51
N THR A 319 -9.32 8.15 -7.27
CA THR A 319 -8.40 7.62 -8.29
C THR A 319 -9.12 7.06 -9.51
N THR A 320 -8.36 6.71 -10.56
CA THR A 320 -8.90 6.06 -11.75
C THR A 320 -8.98 4.54 -11.61
N ASN A 321 -9.87 3.91 -12.41
CA ASN A 321 -9.87 2.45 -12.59
C ASN A 321 -8.48 1.92 -12.96
N VAL A 322 -7.77 2.60 -13.86
CA VAL A 322 -6.43 2.20 -14.32
C VAL A 322 -5.44 2.16 -13.16
N GLN A 323 -5.34 3.24 -12.38
CA GLN A 323 -4.42 3.31 -11.23
C GLN A 323 -4.77 2.26 -10.17
N PHE A 324 -6.05 2.02 -9.93
CA PHE A 324 -6.50 1.02 -8.98
C PHE A 324 -6.09 -0.39 -9.41
N PHE A 325 -6.45 -0.81 -10.64
CA PHE A 325 -6.11 -2.14 -11.13
C PHE A 325 -4.62 -2.36 -11.36
N GLU A 326 -3.88 -1.33 -11.79
CA GLU A 326 -2.42 -1.40 -11.83
C GLU A 326 -1.81 -1.62 -10.44
N SER A 327 -2.34 -1.00 -9.40
CA SER A 327 -1.88 -1.23 -8.02
C SER A 327 -2.14 -2.66 -7.57
N LEU A 328 -3.27 -3.26 -7.97
CA LEU A 328 -3.61 -4.65 -7.65
C LEU A 328 -2.71 -5.67 -8.36
N PHE A 329 -2.40 -5.45 -9.64
CA PHE A 329 -1.84 -6.50 -10.51
C PHE A 329 -0.44 -6.23 -11.06
N SER A 330 0.11 -5.02 -10.93
CA SER A 330 1.49 -4.76 -11.32
C SER A 330 2.48 -5.59 -10.50
N ASN A 331 3.62 -5.94 -11.10
CA ASN A 331 4.74 -6.53 -10.39
C ASN A 331 5.83 -5.49 -10.02
N LYS A 332 5.68 -4.23 -10.47
CA LYS A 332 6.66 -3.15 -10.21
C LYS A 332 6.52 -2.66 -8.76
N SER A 333 7.63 -2.55 -8.05
CA SER A 333 7.68 -2.09 -6.66
C SER A 333 6.96 -0.76 -6.44
N SER A 334 7.25 0.26 -7.27
CA SER A 334 6.64 1.58 -7.16
C SER A 334 5.11 1.62 -7.30
N ARG A 335 4.52 0.64 -8.00
CA ARG A 335 3.06 0.54 -8.14
C ARG A 335 2.43 -0.33 -7.06
N CYS A 336 3.15 -1.37 -6.62
CA CYS A 336 2.66 -2.28 -5.58
C CYS A 336 2.65 -1.66 -4.18
N ARG A 337 3.43 -0.62 -3.90
CA ARG A 337 3.48 0.06 -2.58
C ARG A 337 2.11 0.44 -2.00
N LYS A 338 1.14 0.71 -2.88
CA LYS A 338 -0.21 1.15 -2.52
C LYS A 338 -1.12 0.02 -2.02
N LEU A 339 -0.82 -1.22 -2.43
CA LEU A 339 -1.76 -2.34 -2.32
C LEU A 339 -2.15 -2.66 -0.87
N HIS A 340 -1.19 -2.67 0.06
CA HIS A 340 -1.47 -2.97 1.46
C HIS A 340 -2.42 -1.93 2.10
N ASN A 341 -2.41 -0.68 1.63
CA ASN A 341 -3.28 0.39 2.10
C ASN A 341 -4.73 0.28 1.56
N ILE A 342 -4.99 -0.63 0.60
CA ILE A 342 -6.35 -0.99 0.17
C ILE A 342 -7.00 -1.96 1.18
N ALA A 343 -6.21 -2.68 1.97
CA ALA A 343 -6.75 -3.55 3.00
C ALA A 343 -7.55 -2.76 4.03
N ASP A 344 -8.65 -3.34 4.49
CA ASP A 344 -9.58 -2.75 5.46
C ASP A 344 -10.14 -1.38 5.04
N SER A 345 -10.33 -1.20 3.71
CA SER A 345 -10.90 0.01 3.11
C SER A 345 -12.32 -0.23 2.58
N ILE A 346 -13.04 0.87 2.36
CA ILE A 346 -14.29 0.88 1.60
C ILE A 346 -13.96 1.27 0.17
N LEU A 347 -14.33 0.42 -0.78
CA LEU A 347 -14.12 0.66 -2.21
C LEU A 347 -15.44 1.12 -2.83
N ILE A 348 -15.44 2.30 -3.45
CA ILE A 348 -16.57 2.82 -4.19
C ILE A 348 -16.19 2.85 -5.67
N PHE A 349 -16.84 2.03 -6.46
CA PHE A 349 -16.73 2.06 -7.90
C PHE A 349 -17.85 2.91 -8.48
N ASP A 350 -17.54 4.14 -8.87
CA ASP A 350 -18.47 4.99 -9.59
C ASP A 350 -18.56 4.55 -11.05
N GLU A 351 -19.76 4.65 -11.65
CA GLU A 351 -20.01 4.15 -13.00
C GLU A 351 -19.50 2.69 -13.20
N ALA A 352 -19.87 1.80 -12.28
CA ALA A 352 -19.38 0.41 -12.22
C ALA A 352 -19.55 -0.38 -13.54
N GLN A 353 -20.50 0.00 -14.41
CA GLN A 353 -20.68 -0.58 -15.74
C GLN A 353 -19.50 -0.31 -16.70
N MET A 354 -18.60 0.61 -16.35
CA MET A 354 -17.39 0.94 -17.12
C MET A 354 -16.14 0.14 -16.67
N ILE A 355 -16.30 -0.76 -15.73
CA ILE A 355 -15.21 -1.68 -15.32
C ILE A 355 -15.05 -2.73 -16.43
N PRO A 356 -13.80 -2.97 -16.91
CA PRO A 356 -13.53 -3.93 -17.96
C PRO A 356 -13.82 -5.39 -17.57
#